data_48803af326ea5de2e5f885a0c4b5b937
#
_entry.id   48803af326ea5de2e5f885a0c4b5b937
#
_cell.length_a   1.000
_cell.length_b   1.000
_cell.length_c   1.000
_cell.angle_alpha   90.00
_cell.angle_beta   90.00
_cell.angle_gamma   90.00
#
_symmetry.space_group_name_H-M   'P 1'
#
loop_
_entity.id
_entity.type
_entity.pdbx_description
1 polymer ?
#
loop_
_entity_poly.entity_id
_entity_poly.type
_entity_poly.pdbx_seq_one_letter_code
_entity_poly.pdbx_strand_id
1 'polypeptide(L)'
;MSPLIYYAHSAQDKLGNLLPYKHWQTLQSHLVNVGEMAAEFAQVFGAQEIACQTGQLHDLGKYSEAFDRRLHGGSSVDHATAGAKIAVERWGNVIGKLMAFCIAGHHAGLANGCGEGDNRSTLKQRLALQFDEDIPALYNLWQQEIKL
;
A
#
# COMPACT_ATOMS: atom_id res chain seq x y z
N MET A 1 25.06 10.88 5.64
CA MET A 1 24.28 9.75 5.09
C MET A 1 23.31 10.31 4.08
N SER A 2 23.25 9.72 2.88
CA SER A 2 22.17 10.04 1.96
C SER A 2 20.85 9.62 2.62
N PRO A 3 19.76 10.39 2.46
CA PRO A 3 18.47 9.98 2.99
C PRO A 3 18.08 8.63 2.39
N LEU A 4 17.53 7.75 3.21
CA LEU A 4 17.03 6.47 2.74
C LEU A 4 15.83 6.74 1.81
N ILE A 5 15.89 6.29 0.57
CA ILE A 5 14.84 6.48 -0.42
C ILE A 5 14.21 5.12 -0.70
N TYR A 6 12.88 5.03 -0.56
CA TYR A 6 12.12 3.85 -0.96
C TYR A 6 11.49 4.07 -2.34
N TYR A 7 11.33 2.97 -3.07
CA TYR A 7 10.81 3.00 -4.43
C TYR A 7 9.52 2.18 -4.54
N ALA A 8 8.57 2.70 -5.30
CA ALA A 8 7.34 2.00 -5.62
C ALA A 8 7.53 1.00 -6.76
N HIS A 9 8.32 1.41 -7.75
CA HIS A 9 8.56 0.64 -8.98
C HIS A 9 10.00 0.79 -9.43
N SER A 10 10.61 -0.34 -9.83
CA SER A 10 11.84 -0.35 -10.58
C SER A 10 11.58 -0.05 -12.07
N ALA A 11 12.58 0.41 -12.77
CA ALA A 11 12.54 0.55 -14.23
C ALA A 11 13.51 -0.45 -14.89
N GLN A 12 13.13 -0.98 -16.03
CA GLN A 12 13.91 -1.94 -16.81
C GLN A 12 14.05 -1.47 -18.26
N ASP A 13 15.14 -1.89 -18.88
CA ASP A 13 15.33 -1.72 -20.32
C ASP A 13 14.50 -2.75 -21.11
N LYS A 14 14.59 -2.70 -22.45
CA LYS A 14 13.86 -3.62 -23.34
C LYS A 14 14.31 -5.08 -23.22
N LEU A 15 15.45 -5.34 -22.58
CA LEU A 15 16.01 -6.66 -22.33
C LEU A 15 15.71 -7.18 -20.92
N GLY A 16 15.02 -6.39 -20.08
CA GLY A 16 14.69 -6.74 -18.70
C GLY A 16 15.77 -6.41 -17.67
N ASN A 17 16.85 -5.71 -18.05
CA ASN A 17 17.89 -5.30 -17.11
C ASN A 17 17.42 -4.09 -16.32
N LEU A 18 17.70 -4.05 -15.02
CA LEU A 18 17.38 -2.91 -14.17
C LEU A 18 18.12 -1.65 -14.61
N LEU A 19 17.38 -0.57 -14.77
CA LEU A 19 17.93 0.75 -15.02
C LEU A 19 18.41 1.40 -13.72
N PRO A 20 19.30 2.41 -13.78
CA PRO A 20 19.70 3.19 -12.60
C PRO A 20 18.53 3.78 -11.84
N TYR A 21 18.67 3.95 -10.52
CA TYR A 21 17.64 4.46 -9.60
C TYR A 21 16.99 5.80 -10.02
N LYS A 22 17.70 6.65 -10.76
CA LYS A 22 17.13 7.90 -11.30
C LYS A 22 15.93 7.71 -12.22
N HIS A 23 15.72 6.49 -12.73
CA HIS A 23 14.59 6.09 -13.57
C HIS A 23 13.49 5.39 -12.76
N TRP A 24 13.72 5.10 -11.48
CA TRP A 24 12.74 4.43 -10.64
C TRP A 24 11.77 5.46 -10.04
N GLN A 25 10.53 5.04 -9.80
CA GLN A 25 9.55 5.88 -9.13
C GLN A 25 9.72 5.79 -7.62
N THR A 26 9.94 6.92 -6.94
CA THR A 26 9.98 6.94 -5.47
C THR A 26 8.63 6.60 -4.88
N LEU A 27 8.62 5.93 -3.72
CA LEU A 27 7.39 5.50 -3.06
C LEU A 27 6.57 6.71 -2.58
N GLN A 28 7.22 7.70 -2.00
CA GLN A 28 6.55 8.94 -1.59
C GLN A 28 5.80 9.61 -2.75
N SER A 29 6.49 9.83 -3.87
CA SER A 29 5.86 10.45 -5.06
C SER A 29 4.70 9.62 -5.59
N HIS A 30 4.84 8.29 -5.61
CA HIS A 30 3.78 7.38 -6.03
C HIS A 30 2.53 7.53 -5.16
N LEU A 31 2.69 7.43 -3.84
CA LEU A 31 1.57 7.46 -2.89
C LEU A 31 0.87 8.82 -2.88
N VAL A 32 1.63 9.92 -2.92
CA VAL A 32 1.07 11.27 -2.99
C VAL A 32 0.27 11.46 -4.29
N ASN A 33 0.84 11.12 -5.43
CA ASN A 33 0.17 11.27 -6.73
C ASN A 33 -1.10 10.42 -6.83
N VAL A 34 -1.08 9.19 -6.32
CA VAL A 34 -2.28 8.32 -6.30
C VAL A 34 -3.33 8.89 -5.34
N GLY A 35 -2.92 9.42 -4.19
CA GLY A 35 -3.83 10.12 -3.28
C GLY A 35 -4.51 11.33 -3.89
N GLU A 36 -3.75 12.19 -4.57
CA GLU A 36 -4.27 13.37 -5.25
C GLU A 36 -5.24 13.00 -6.38
N MET A 37 -4.89 12.02 -7.20
CA MET A 37 -5.76 11.52 -8.26
C MET A 37 -7.05 10.90 -7.71
N ALA A 38 -6.97 10.13 -6.63
CA ALA A 38 -8.15 9.56 -5.98
C ALA A 38 -9.06 10.65 -5.40
N ALA A 39 -8.49 11.70 -4.81
CA ALA A 39 -9.24 12.86 -4.32
C ALA A 39 -9.99 13.57 -5.44
N GLU A 40 -9.33 13.79 -6.58
CA GLU A 40 -9.93 14.42 -7.75
C GLU A 40 -11.14 13.61 -8.26
N PHE A 41 -11.01 12.29 -8.41
CA PHE A 41 -12.12 11.43 -8.82
C PHE A 41 -13.28 11.42 -7.82
N ALA A 42 -12.99 11.50 -6.53
CA ALA A 42 -14.00 11.48 -5.48
C ALA A 42 -14.68 12.85 -5.23
N GLN A 43 -14.24 13.91 -5.88
CA GLN A 43 -14.79 15.25 -5.74
C GLN A 43 -16.27 15.30 -6.04
N VAL A 44 -16.72 14.58 -7.06
CA VAL A 44 -18.12 14.59 -7.53
C VAL A 44 -19.14 14.08 -6.50
N PHE A 45 -18.69 13.34 -5.48
CA PHE A 45 -19.53 12.83 -4.39
C PHE A 45 -19.03 13.24 -2.98
N GLY A 46 -18.13 14.22 -2.90
CA GLY A 46 -17.73 14.82 -1.63
C GLY A 46 -16.84 13.97 -0.73
N ALA A 47 -16.10 13.00 -1.28
CA ALA A 47 -15.26 12.07 -0.52
C ALA A 47 -13.75 12.26 -0.76
N GLN A 48 -13.31 13.46 -1.13
CA GLN A 48 -11.94 13.76 -1.53
C GLN A 48 -10.92 13.34 -0.47
N GLU A 49 -11.19 13.69 0.81
CA GLU A 49 -10.26 13.43 1.91
C GLU A 49 -10.06 11.93 2.13
N ILE A 50 -11.16 11.16 2.23
CA ILE A 50 -11.11 9.71 2.43
C ILE A 50 -10.43 9.02 1.24
N ALA A 51 -10.73 9.46 0.02
CA ALA A 51 -10.13 8.90 -1.19
C ALA A 51 -8.64 9.22 -1.27
N CYS A 52 -8.22 10.45 -0.93
CA CYS A 52 -6.81 10.83 -0.86
C CYS A 52 -6.04 9.91 0.09
N GLN A 53 -6.52 9.74 1.30
CA GLN A 53 -5.87 8.92 2.31
C GLN A 53 -5.88 7.42 1.94
N THR A 54 -6.94 6.94 1.32
CA THR A 54 -6.99 5.58 0.77
C THR A 54 -5.91 5.37 -0.29
N GLY A 55 -5.76 6.32 -1.21
CA GLY A 55 -4.70 6.32 -2.23
C GLY A 55 -3.31 6.37 -1.62
N GLN A 56 -3.09 7.20 -0.59
CA GLN A 56 -1.80 7.28 0.09
C GLN A 56 -1.44 6.01 0.89
N LEU A 57 -2.42 5.21 1.27
CA LEU A 57 -2.20 3.98 2.05
C LEU A 57 -2.13 2.70 1.21
N HIS A 58 -2.58 2.72 -0.07
CA HIS A 58 -2.77 1.47 -0.82
C HIS A 58 -1.51 0.61 -0.93
N ASP A 59 -0.36 1.23 -1.06
CA ASP A 59 0.95 0.60 -1.22
C ASP A 59 1.90 0.83 -0.02
N LEU A 60 1.36 1.18 1.15
CA LEU A 60 2.16 1.52 2.33
C LEU A 60 3.11 0.40 2.75
N GLY A 61 2.74 -0.86 2.54
CA GLY A 61 3.58 -2.02 2.82
C GLY A 61 4.88 -2.07 2.02
N LYS A 62 5.02 -1.24 0.99
CA LYS A 62 6.27 -1.07 0.26
C LYS A 62 7.37 -0.35 1.08
N TYR A 63 7.03 0.32 2.20
CA TYR A 63 8.01 0.79 3.17
C TYR A 63 8.55 -0.37 4.03
N SER A 64 9.07 -1.40 3.40
CA SER A 64 9.63 -2.58 4.08
C SER A 64 10.88 -3.11 3.38
N GLU A 65 11.77 -3.71 4.17
CA GLU A 65 12.96 -4.38 3.62
C GLU A 65 12.59 -5.53 2.66
N ALA A 66 11.50 -6.24 2.96
CA ALA A 66 11.05 -7.34 2.11
C ALA A 66 10.62 -6.85 0.72
N PHE A 67 9.99 -5.66 0.63
CA PHE A 67 9.62 -5.08 -0.65
C PHE A 67 10.84 -4.53 -1.40
N ASP A 68 11.81 -3.94 -0.70
CA ASP A 68 13.06 -3.51 -1.34
C ASP A 68 13.78 -4.71 -1.98
N ARG A 69 13.90 -5.83 -1.26
CA ARG A 69 14.41 -7.09 -1.84
C ARG A 69 13.61 -7.55 -3.05
N ARG A 70 12.28 -7.40 -3.03
CA ARG A 70 11.40 -7.72 -4.15
C ARG A 70 11.74 -6.92 -5.42
N LEU A 71 12.04 -5.64 -5.29
CA LEU A 71 12.43 -4.78 -6.41
C LEU A 71 13.75 -5.20 -7.06
N HIS A 72 14.60 -5.90 -6.31
CA HIS A 72 15.88 -6.44 -6.78
C HIS A 72 15.81 -7.93 -7.19
N GLY A 73 14.62 -8.42 -7.52
CA GLY A 73 14.42 -9.79 -8.02
C GLY A 73 14.05 -10.81 -6.96
N GLY A 74 13.73 -10.38 -5.73
CA GLY A 74 13.22 -11.25 -4.68
C GLY A 74 11.77 -11.71 -4.91
N SER A 75 11.29 -12.60 -4.04
CA SER A 75 9.94 -13.16 -4.08
C SER A 75 8.85 -12.09 -3.85
N SER A 76 7.63 -12.40 -4.29
CA SER A 76 6.45 -11.57 -4.02
C SER A 76 6.18 -11.44 -2.53
N VAL A 77 5.73 -10.27 -2.11
CA VAL A 77 5.43 -9.95 -0.70
C VAL A 77 4.12 -9.18 -0.62
N ASP A 78 3.33 -9.46 0.43
CA ASP A 78 2.11 -8.68 0.71
C ASP A 78 2.51 -7.27 1.13
N HIS A 79 2.07 -6.29 0.36
CA HIS A 79 2.29 -4.86 0.63
C HIS A 79 0.99 -4.07 0.76
N ALA A 80 -0.16 -4.71 0.54
CA ALA A 80 -1.47 -4.08 0.63
C ALA A 80 -2.06 -4.15 2.05
N THR A 81 -1.85 -5.25 2.76
CA THR A 81 -2.44 -5.47 4.09
C THR A 81 -1.98 -4.43 5.12
N ALA A 82 -0.74 -3.98 5.06
CA ALA A 82 -0.21 -2.97 5.99
C ALA A 82 -1.03 -1.68 5.96
N GLY A 83 -1.29 -1.11 4.80
CA GLY A 83 -2.13 0.08 4.65
C GLY A 83 -3.57 -0.12 5.12
N ALA A 84 -4.14 -1.30 4.86
CA ALA A 84 -5.49 -1.65 5.31
C ALA A 84 -5.58 -1.70 6.85
N LYS A 85 -4.56 -2.24 7.54
CA LYS A 85 -4.49 -2.24 9.02
C LYS A 85 -4.41 -0.84 9.58
N ILE A 86 -3.52 0.00 9.04
CA ILE A 86 -3.37 1.40 9.46
C ILE A 86 -4.67 2.18 9.24
N ALA A 87 -5.38 1.96 8.14
CA ALA A 87 -6.67 2.59 7.89
C ALA A 87 -7.71 2.25 8.98
N VAL A 88 -7.84 0.99 9.36
CA VAL A 88 -8.78 0.57 10.42
C VAL A 88 -8.35 1.11 11.79
N GLU A 89 -7.07 1.09 12.10
CA GLU A 89 -6.53 1.63 13.35
C GLU A 89 -6.84 3.11 13.50
N ARG A 90 -6.69 3.89 12.43
CA ARG A 90 -6.81 5.35 12.46
C ARG A 90 -8.27 5.84 12.33
N TRP A 91 -9.07 5.24 11.46
CA TRP A 91 -10.45 5.68 11.16
C TRP A 91 -11.55 4.71 11.64
N GLY A 92 -11.16 3.65 12.35
CA GLY A 92 -12.08 2.74 13.02
C GLY A 92 -12.86 1.80 12.12
N ASN A 93 -13.91 1.20 12.71
CA ASN A 93 -14.61 0.06 12.12
C ASN A 93 -15.57 0.41 10.96
N VAL A 94 -15.87 1.67 10.72
CA VAL A 94 -16.76 2.09 9.62
C VAL A 94 -15.90 2.61 8.46
N ILE A 95 -15.38 3.81 8.60
CA ILE A 95 -14.59 4.46 7.54
C ILE A 95 -13.29 3.71 7.27
N GLY A 96 -12.55 3.34 8.32
CA GLY A 96 -11.31 2.59 8.17
C GLY A 96 -11.50 1.24 7.50
N LYS A 97 -12.61 0.52 7.76
CA LYS A 97 -12.91 -0.72 7.03
C LYS A 97 -13.29 -0.49 5.57
N LEU A 98 -14.04 0.57 5.27
CA LEU A 98 -14.32 0.93 3.88
C LEU A 98 -13.02 1.17 3.10
N MET A 99 -12.11 1.96 3.67
CA MET A 99 -10.78 2.18 3.10
C MET A 99 -10.00 0.86 2.98
N ALA A 100 -10.03 0.02 4.02
CA ALA A 100 -9.32 -1.24 4.05
C ALA A 100 -9.78 -2.23 2.97
N PHE A 101 -11.07 -2.26 2.61
CA PHE A 101 -11.56 -3.05 1.48
C PHE A 101 -10.93 -2.60 0.16
N CYS A 102 -10.85 -1.30 -0.09
CA CYS A 102 -10.23 -0.74 -1.28
C CYS A 102 -8.72 -1.04 -1.30
N ILE A 103 -8.04 -0.78 -0.19
CA ILE A 103 -6.58 -0.97 -0.04
C ILE A 103 -6.22 -2.45 -0.20
N ALA A 104 -6.86 -3.33 0.56
CA ALA A 104 -6.56 -4.76 0.49
C ALA A 104 -6.92 -5.39 -0.86
N GLY A 105 -7.89 -4.81 -1.57
CA GLY A 105 -8.41 -5.34 -2.82
C GLY A 105 -7.70 -4.85 -4.09
N HIS A 106 -6.82 -3.86 -4.03
CA HIS A 106 -6.34 -3.16 -5.23
C HIS A 106 -5.56 -4.06 -6.22
N HIS A 107 -4.99 -5.18 -5.78
CA HIS A 107 -4.37 -6.18 -6.66
C HIS A 107 -5.24 -7.40 -6.96
N ALA A 108 -6.13 -7.75 -6.04
CA ALA A 108 -6.86 -9.03 -6.08
C ALA A 108 -8.38 -8.89 -6.27
N GLY A 109 -8.88 -7.66 -6.33
CA GLY A 109 -10.31 -7.37 -6.26
C GLY A 109 -10.82 -7.38 -4.81
N LEU A 110 -12.03 -6.87 -4.61
CA LEU A 110 -12.63 -6.78 -3.28
C LEU A 110 -12.78 -8.16 -2.66
N ALA A 111 -12.27 -8.31 -1.44
CA ALA A 111 -12.41 -9.53 -0.66
C ALA A 111 -13.78 -9.58 0.03
N ASN A 112 -14.24 -10.79 0.40
CA ASN A 112 -15.33 -10.91 1.35
C ASN A 112 -14.94 -10.35 2.72
N GLY A 113 -15.88 -9.73 3.44
CA GLY A 113 -15.62 -9.16 4.76
C GLY A 113 -15.31 -10.23 5.81
N CYS A 114 -16.07 -11.30 5.78
CA CYS A 114 -15.97 -12.48 6.64
C CYS A 114 -16.64 -13.67 5.95
N GLY A 115 -16.50 -14.85 6.53
CA GLY A 115 -17.13 -16.08 6.04
C GLY A 115 -16.11 -17.08 5.51
N GLU A 116 -16.62 -18.27 5.18
CA GLU A 116 -15.88 -19.36 4.56
C GLU A 116 -16.42 -19.52 3.12
N GLY A 117 -15.57 -19.87 2.19
CA GLY A 117 -16.06 -20.30 0.89
C GLY A 117 -15.32 -19.83 -0.35
N ASP A 118 -14.46 -18.85 -0.26
CA ASP A 118 -13.57 -18.47 -1.36
C ASP A 118 -12.13 -18.90 -1.05
N ASN A 119 -11.40 -19.31 -2.08
CA ASN A 119 -9.96 -19.61 -1.98
C ASN A 119 -9.09 -18.39 -1.69
N ARG A 120 -9.69 -17.25 -1.31
CA ARG A 120 -9.03 -15.98 -1.02
C ARG A 120 -9.28 -15.59 0.43
N SER A 121 -8.24 -15.02 1.07
CA SER A 121 -8.35 -14.47 2.42
C SER A 121 -9.41 -13.38 2.50
N THR A 122 -10.28 -13.46 3.50
CA THR A 122 -11.24 -12.40 3.81
C THR A 122 -10.54 -11.17 4.36
N LEU A 123 -11.22 -10.01 4.34
CA LEU A 123 -10.68 -8.81 4.98
C LEU A 123 -10.40 -9.06 6.48
N LYS A 124 -11.31 -9.75 7.18
CA LYS A 124 -11.13 -10.10 8.60
C LYS A 124 -9.84 -10.90 8.84
N GLN A 125 -9.56 -11.91 8.01
CA GLN A 125 -8.35 -12.70 8.10
C GLN A 125 -7.10 -11.85 7.83
N ARG A 126 -7.12 -10.98 6.82
CA ARG A 126 -5.99 -10.09 6.51
C ARG A 126 -5.73 -9.08 7.62
N LEU A 127 -6.77 -8.49 8.21
CA LEU A 127 -6.61 -7.54 9.33
C LEU A 127 -6.09 -8.21 10.60
N ALA A 128 -6.25 -9.53 10.76
CA ALA A 128 -5.72 -10.29 11.90
C ALA A 128 -4.21 -10.55 11.79
N LEU A 129 -3.61 -10.45 10.60
CA LEU A 129 -2.18 -10.68 10.40
C LEU A 129 -1.33 -9.71 11.23
N GLN A 130 -0.21 -10.19 11.75
CA GLN A 130 0.68 -9.41 12.60
C GLN A 130 1.91 -8.93 11.83
N PHE A 131 2.34 -7.68 12.12
CA PHE A 131 3.61 -7.18 11.60
C PHE A 131 4.77 -7.98 12.20
N ASP A 132 5.82 -8.18 11.42
CA ASP A 132 7.02 -8.98 11.72
C ASP A 132 6.81 -10.51 11.82
N GLU A 133 5.57 -10.98 11.89
CA GLU A 133 5.26 -12.41 11.94
C GLU A 133 4.65 -12.87 10.61
N ASP A 134 3.54 -12.28 10.20
CA ASP A 134 2.76 -12.70 9.03
C ASP A 134 2.99 -11.77 7.82
N ILE A 135 3.22 -10.48 8.09
CA ILE A 135 3.49 -9.44 7.09
C ILE A 135 4.73 -8.64 7.48
N PRO A 136 5.45 -8.05 6.50
CA PRO A 136 6.67 -7.31 6.80
C PRO A 136 6.43 -6.12 7.73
N ALA A 137 7.40 -5.89 8.64
CA ALA A 137 7.48 -4.65 9.40
C ALA A 137 7.64 -3.44 8.47
N LEU A 138 7.07 -2.33 8.89
CA LEU A 138 7.20 -1.06 8.19
C LEU A 138 8.36 -0.24 8.76
N TYR A 139 9.11 0.39 7.88
CA TYR A 139 10.05 1.43 8.29
C TYR A 139 9.31 2.70 8.69
N ASN A 140 9.68 3.30 9.82
CA ASN A 140 9.03 4.49 10.38
C ASN A 140 9.10 5.74 9.48
N LEU A 141 9.93 5.74 8.45
CA LEU A 141 10.06 6.85 7.52
C LEU A 141 8.73 7.22 6.84
N TRP A 142 7.83 6.25 6.64
CA TRP A 142 6.52 6.51 6.06
C TRP A 142 5.72 7.58 6.80
N GLN A 143 5.84 7.66 8.14
CA GLN A 143 5.15 8.65 8.97
C GLN A 143 5.66 10.09 8.75
N GLN A 144 6.87 10.22 8.23
CA GLN A 144 7.47 11.51 7.90
C GLN A 144 7.10 11.94 6.46
N GLU A 145 6.98 10.99 5.56
CA GLU A 145 6.75 11.22 4.13
C GLU A 145 5.25 11.32 3.78
N ILE A 146 4.39 10.57 4.48
CA ILE A 146 2.94 10.52 4.22
C ILE A 146 2.19 11.22 5.34
N LYS A 147 1.44 12.25 4.98
CA LYS A 147 0.64 13.05 5.92
C LYS A 147 -0.82 12.57 5.86
N LEU A 148 -1.23 11.87 6.90
CA LEU A 148 -2.60 11.36 7.07
C LEU A 148 -3.42 12.25 8.01
#